data_9e86692cb95c75ecf67a16b5ee4a8627
#
_entry.id   9e86692cb95c75ecf67a16b5ee4a8627
#
_cell.length_a   1.000
_cell.length_b   1.000
_cell.length_c   1.000
_cell.angle_alpha   90.00
_cell.angle_beta   90.00
_cell.angle_gamma   90.00
#
_symmetry.space_group_name_H-M   'P 1'
#
loop_
_entity.id
_entity.type
_entity.pdbx_description
1 polymer ?
#
loop_
_entity_poly.entity_id
_entity_poly.type
_entity_poly.pdbx_seq_one_letter_code
_entity_poly.pdbx_strand_id
1 'polypeptide(L)'
;MKICRIFAIFATILVAHIATLAHADRVKDLAEVAGVRDNQLIGYGLVVGLNGTGDGKMSFTSQSMTSMLARFGVNLSDTLSNFDGSTTRNTLELKNVAAVMITADLPAFAKPGQRIDVTVSTIGAATSLRGGSLIMSRLLAVDGEVYALAQGALAVSGVSAAGAGTTATVNVPTVGRIPSGATVEKMVETPFSTSEYIVLNLKNSDFTTNRRLANSINDTFGPGTATALDAVSTRILAPAEIDQRVSFLSMIENLEVEPASPPARVVVNSRTGTVVISRNVKVDAAAVTHGGITVTVKTKTK
;
A
#
# COMPACT_ATOMS: atom_id res chain seq x y z
N MET A 1 -20.73 -7.59 -62.47
CA MET A 1 -20.28 -8.59 -61.51
C MET A 1 -18.80 -8.52 -61.14
N LYS A 2 -17.85 -8.18 -62.01
CA LYS A 2 -16.41 -8.11 -61.72
C LYS A 2 -16.02 -6.94 -60.80
N ILE A 3 -16.63 -5.78 -60.95
CA ILE A 3 -16.38 -4.55 -60.16
C ILE A 3 -16.78 -4.74 -58.68
N CYS A 4 -17.89 -5.39 -58.41
CA CYS A 4 -18.37 -5.69 -57.07
C CYS A 4 -17.48 -6.63 -56.28
N ARG A 5 -16.80 -7.56 -56.94
CA ARG A 5 -15.83 -8.48 -56.37
C ARG A 5 -14.50 -7.78 -56.00
N ILE A 6 -14.08 -6.82 -56.82
CA ILE A 6 -12.88 -6.02 -56.57
C ILE A 6 -13.08 -5.12 -55.34
N PHE A 7 -14.26 -4.51 -55.25
CA PHE A 7 -14.63 -3.67 -54.10
C PHE A 7 -14.72 -4.49 -52.77
N ALA A 8 -15.26 -5.72 -52.86
CA ALA A 8 -15.31 -6.62 -51.70
C ALA A 8 -13.93 -7.06 -51.22
N ILE A 9 -13.00 -7.32 -52.16
CA ILE A 9 -11.61 -7.70 -51.82
C ILE A 9 -10.86 -6.50 -51.23
N PHE A 10 -11.08 -5.28 -51.73
CA PHE A 10 -10.46 -4.09 -51.17
C PHE A 10 -11.00 -3.76 -49.78
N ALA A 11 -12.32 -3.95 -49.53
CA ALA A 11 -12.92 -3.79 -48.23
C ALA A 11 -12.43 -4.80 -47.19
N THR A 12 -12.24 -6.08 -47.59
CA THR A 12 -11.67 -7.10 -46.70
C THR A 12 -10.19 -6.89 -46.40
N ILE A 13 -9.40 -6.38 -47.33
CA ILE A 13 -8.02 -6.02 -47.10
C ILE A 13 -7.93 -4.78 -46.14
N LEU A 14 -8.80 -3.79 -46.31
CA LEU A 14 -8.86 -2.61 -45.42
C LEU A 14 -9.27 -3.00 -44.00
N VAL A 15 -10.22 -3.90 -43.81
CA VAL A 15 -10.65 -4.39 -42.51
C VAL A 15 -9.59 -5.24 -41.83
N ALA A 16 -8.81 -6.01 -42.60
CA ALA A 16 -7.69 -6.81 -42.06
C ALA A 16 -6.52 -5.96 -41.51
N HIS A 17 -6.34 -4.72 -42.00
CA HIS A 17 -5.32 -3.80 -41.52
C HIS A 17 -5.71 -3.06 -40.22
N ILE A 18 -6.97 -3.08 -39.80
CA ILE A 18 -7.46 -2.41 -38.58
C ILE A 18 -7.30 -3.31 -37.33
N ALA A 19 -6.95 -4.58 -37.50
CA ALA A 19 -6.95 -5.58 -36.41
C ALA A 19 -5.64 -5.72 -35.62
N THR A 20 -4.62 -4.92 -35.88
CA THR A 20 -3.43 -4.89 -35.01
C THR A 20 -3.50 -3.70 -34.06
N LEU A 21 -4.37 -3.79 -33.05
CA LEU A 21 -4.19 -3.00 -31.84
C LEU A 21 -2.89 -3.46 -31.18
N ALA A 22 -1.80 -2.79 -31.52
CA ALA A 22 -0.58 -2.90 -30.72
C ALA A 22 -0.96 -2.44 -29.30
N HIS A 23 -0.95 -3.35 -28.34
CA HIS A 23 -1.06 -3.01 -26.93
C HIS A 23 0.29 -2.44 -26.49
N ALA A 24 0.47 -1.14 -26.69
CA ALA A 24 1.55 -0.42 -26.08
C ALA A 24 1.06 0.07 -24.72
N ASP A 25 1.75 -0.31 -23.66
CA ASP A 25 1.49 0.17 -22.31
C ASP A 25 2.33 1.42 -22.06
N ARG A 26 1.81 2.38 -21.28
CA ARG A 26 2.59 3.56 -20.93
C ARG A 26 3.62 3.22 -19.86
N VAL A 27 4.74 3.93 -19.85
CA VAL A 27 5.81 3.73 -18.88
C VAL A 27 5.28 3.75 -17.43
N LYS A 28 4.37 4.65 -17.07
CA LYS A 28 3.75 4.71 -15.73
C LYS A 28 2.95 3.46 -15.34
N ASP A 29 2.46 2.71 -16.32
CA ASP A 29 1.72 1.48 -16.08
C ASP A 29 2.70 0.31 -15.86
N LEU A 30 3.90 0.38 -16.45
CA LEU A 30 4.96 -0.64 -16.43
C LEU A 30 6.01 -0.45 -15.33
N ALA A 31 6.31 0.79 -14.95
CA ALA A 31 7.42 1.12 -14.07
C ALA A 31 7.04 2.11 -12.95
N GLU A 32 7.86 2.15 -11.92
CA GLU A 32 7.78 3.07 -10.79
C GLU A 32 9.12 3.79 -10.60
N VAL A 33 9.08 5.00 -10.05
CA VAL A 33 10.30 5.75 -9.74
C VAL A 33 10.95 5.18 -8.48
N ALA A 34 12.18 4.75 -8.58
CA ALA A 34 12.93 4.23 -7.44
C ALA A 34 13.11 5.29 -6.34
N GLY A 35 12.94 4.87 -5.09
CA GLY A 35 13.04 5.76 -3.94
C GLY A 35 11.81 6.64 -3.70
N VAL A 36 10.78 6.55 -4.54
CA VAL A 36 9.47 7.18 -4.34
C VAL A 36 8.50 6.11 -3.85
N ARG A 37 8.23 6.09 -2.55
CA ARG A 37 7.35 5.10 -1.93
C ARG A 37 6.63 5.70 -0.74
N ASP A 38 5.50 5.13 -0.40
CA ASP A 38 4.83 5.43 0.86
C ASP A 38 5.65 4.88 2.03
N ASN A 39 5.78 5.68 3.09
CA ASN A 39 6.49 5.29 4.29
C ASN A 39 5.50 4.99 5.41
N GLN A 40 5.66 3.83 6.03
CA GLN A 40 4.81 3.43 7.14
C GLN A 40 5.26 4.12 8.42
N LEU A 41 4.31 4.77 9.09
CA LEU A 41 4.50 5.40 10.38
C LEU A 41 3.81 4.57 11.46
N ILE A 42 4.45 4.52 12.62
CA ILE A 42 3.94 3.84 13.80
C ILE A 42 4.04 4.77 15.01
N GLY A 43 3.07 4.68 15.91
CA GLY A 43 3.08 5.43 17.14
C GLY A 43 2.36 4.71 18.26
N TYR A 44 2.65 5.15 19.48
CA TYR A 44 1.94 4.76 20.69
C TYR A 44 1.11 5.95 21.18
N GLY A 45 -0.11 5.69 21.61
CA GLY A 45 -0.98 6.73 22.12
C GLY A 45 -1.99 6.23 23.15
N LEU A 46 -2.76 7.17 23.68
CA LEU A 46 -3.88 6.91 24.57
C LEU A 46 -5.17 7.41 23.92
N VAL A 47 -6.19 6.59 23.98
CA VAL A 47 -7.56 6.97 23.64
C VAL A 47 -8.33 7.21 24.93
N VAL A 48 -8.99 8.34 25.02
CA VAL A 48 -9.78 8.76 26.19
C VAL A 48 -11.25 8.94 25.83
N GLY A 49 -12.12 9.02 26.82
CA GLY A 49 -13.55 9.22 26.63
C GLY A 49 -14.34 7.95 26.34
N LEU A 50 -13.75 6.78 26.58
CA LEU A 50 -14.43 5.49 26.44
C LEU A 50 -15.50 5.32 27.54
N ASN A 51 -16.62 4.68 27.21
CA ASN A 51 -17.71 4.45 28.16
C ASN A 51 -17.55 3.07 28.83
N GLY A 52 -16.59 2.98 29.75
CA GLY A 52 -16.37 1.75 30.54
C GLY A 52 -15.70 0.61 29.77
N THR A 53 -15.27 0.82 28.53
CA THR A 53 -14.69 -0.20 27.61
C THR A 53 -13.17 -0.14 27.52
N GLY A 54 -12.52 0.68 28.35
CA GLY A 54 -11.08 0.86 28.36
C GLY A 54 -10.30 -0.29 29.00
N ASP A 55 -9.00 -0.07 29.23
CA ASP A 55 -8.04 -1.10 29.66
C ASP A 55 -8.19 -1.55 31.12
N GLY A 56 -9.00 -0.84 31.93
CA GLY A 56 -9.21 -1.20 33.33
C GLY A 56 -7.93 -1.06 34.18
N LYS A 57 -7.39 -2.19 34.67
CA LYS A 57 -6.26 -2.21 35.61
C LYS A 57 -4.90 -2.49 34.93
N MET A 58 -4.75 -2.23 33.65
CA MET A 58 -3.47 -2.44 32.93
C MET A 58 -2.40 -1.48 33.43
N SER A 59 -1.28 -2.03 33.90
CA SER A 59 -0.21 -1.26 34.55
C SER A 59 0.46 -0.28 33.58
N PHE A 60 0.71 -0.66 32.32
CA PHE A 60 1.36 0.22 31.34
C PHE A 60 0.45 1.39 30.93
N THR A 61 -0.87 1.18 30.83
CA THR A 61 -1.83 2.27 30.54
C THR A 61 -1.89 3.26 31.69
N SER A 62 -1.91 2.76 32.93
CA SER A 62 -1.88 3.60 34.15
C SER A 62 -0.60 4.39 34.24
N GLN A 63 0.56 3.79 33.97
CA GLN A 63 1.85 4.46 33.97
C GLN A 63 1.94 5.54 32.88
N SER A 64 1.47 5.24 31.67
CA SER A 64 1.44 6.21 30.57
C SER A 64 0.57 7.40 30.87
N MET A 65 -0.63 7.17 31.46
CA MET A 65 -1.54 8.21 31.88
C MET A 65 -0.93 9.09 32.97
N THR A 66 -0.32 8.48 33.99
CA THR A 66 0.38 9.21 35.07
C THR A 66 1.51 10.06 34.52
N SER A 67 2.34 9.51 33.63
CA SER A 67 3.43 10.24 33.01
C SER A 67 2.95 11.42 32.16
N MET A 68 1.81 11.27 31.48
CA MET A 68 1.20 12.33 30.70
C MET A 68 0.65 13.44 31.59
N LEU A 69 -0.08 13.10 32.67
CA LEU A 69 -0.63 14.05 33.61
C LEU A 69 0.47 14.84 34.33
N ALA A 70 1.58 14.17 34.67
CA ALA A 70 2.74 14.84 35.26
C ALA A 70 3.35 15.91 34.32
N ARG A 71 3.33 15.70 33.00
CA ARG A 71 3.74 16.72 32.01
C ARG A 71 2.79 17.94 31.97
N PHE A 72 1.54 17.75 32.32
CA PHE A 72 0.57 18.83 32.46
C PHE A 72 0.57 19.48 33.86
N GLY A 73 1.53 19.09 34.72
CA GLY A 73 1.66 19.64 36.08
C GLY A 73 0.75 18.96 37.12
N VAL A 74 0.07 17.88 36.78
CA VAL A 74 -0.76 17.09 37.68
C VAL A 74 0.06 15.93 38.25
N ASN A 75 0.49 16.04 39.52
CA ASN A 75 1.22 14.98 40.24
C ASN A 75 0.25 14.10 41.01
N LEU A 76 0.06 12.87 40.56
CA LEU A 76 -0.75 11.86 41.23
C LEU A 76 0.01 11.16 42.37
N SER A 77 1.35 11.22 42.39
CA SER A 77 2.20 10.54 43.37
C SER A 77 1.95 11.00 44.82
N ASP A 78 1.63 12.26 45.03
CA ASP A 78 1.37 12.78 46.38
C ASP A 78 -0.01 12.41 46.93
N THR A 79 -0.97 12.17 46.05
CA THR A 79 -2.35 11.79 46.43
C THR A 79 -2.49 10.32 46.77
N LEU A 80 -1.63 9.47 46.16
CA LEU A 80 -1.64 8.00 46.36
C LEU A 80 -0.76 7.55 47.53
N SER A 81 0.19 8.37 47.97
CA SER A 81 1.11 8.04 49.10
C SER A 81 0.51 8.33 50.47
N ASN A 82 -0.55 9.13 50.57
CA ASN A 82 -1.17 9.53 51.85
C ASN A 82 -2.35 8.65 52.27
N PHE A 83 -2.71 7.63 51.53
CA PHE A 83 -3.76 6.71 51.95
C PHE A 83 -3.14 5.39 52.43
N ASP A 84 -3.01 5.32 53.75
CA ASP A 84 -2.89 4.15 54.61
C ASP A 84 -1.90 3.03 54.17
N GLY A 85 -1.02 2.62 55.10
CA GLY A 85 0.07 1.66 54.98
C GLY A 85 -0.26 0.25 54.48
N SER A 86 -1.19 0.11 53.55
CA SER A 86 -1.50 -1.10 52.81
C SER A 86 -0.61 -1.19 51.57
N THR A 87 0.23 -2.22 51.50
CA THR A 87 1.15 -2.58 50.44
C THR A 87 0.48 -2.97 49.11
N THR A 88 -0.78 -2.66 48.93
CA THR A 88 -1.48 -2.86 47.67
C THR A 88 -1.16 -1.67 46.76
N ARG A 89 -0.31 -1.88 45.77
CA ARG A 89 -0.09 -0.94 44.66
C ARG A 89 -1.47 -0.59 44.10
N ASN A 90 -1.99 0.59 44.44
CA ASN A 90 -3.24 1.08 43.88
C ASN A 90 -3.02 1.35 42.38
N THR A 91 -3.25 0.34 41.56
CA THR A 91 -3.34 0.49 40.12
C THR A 91 -4.59 1.31 39.81
N LEU A 92 -4.39 2.47 39.19
CA LEU A 92 -5.48 3.33 38.73
C LEU A 92 -6.40 2.50 37.80
N GLU A 93 -7.67 2.40 38.12
CA GLU A 93 -8.63 1.69 37.27
C GLU A 93 -9.11 2.61 36.14
N LEU A 94 -8.57 2.44 34.94
CA LEU A 94 -8.82 3.29 33.78
C LEU A 94 -9.85 2.67 32.84
N LYS A 95 -11.14 2.65 33.25
CA LYS A 95 -12.22 2.14 32.39
C LYS A 95 -12.52 3.00 31.17
N ASN A 96 -12.13 4.27 31.21
CA ASN A 96 -12.42 5.24 30.17
C ASN A 96 -11.19 5.57 29.29
N VAL A 97 -10.08 4.84 29.48
CA VAL A 97 -8.82 5.03 28.75
C VAL A 97 -8.32 3.71 28.20
N ALA A 98 -7.78 3.74 27.00
CA ALA A 98 -7.13 2.60 26.37
C ALA A 98 -5.78 3.02 25.78
N ALA A 99 -4.79 2.15 25.95
CA ALA A 99 -3.53 2.26 25.25
C ALA A 99 -3.66 1.66 23.85
N VAL A 100 -3.13 2.37 22.87
CA VAL A 100 -3.31 2.05 21.46
C VAL A 100 -2.02 2.13 20.67
N MET A 101 -1.93 1.26 19.66
CA MET A 101 -0.99 1.39 18.55
C MET A 101 -1.65 2.22 17.46
N ILE A 102 -0.87 3.11 16.89
CA ILE A 102 -1.30 4.02 15.84
C ILE A 102 -0.47 3.71 14.60
N THR A 103 -1.11 3.54 13.46
CA THR A 103 -0.44 3.35 12.18
C THR A 103 -0.98 4.33 11.15
N ALA A 104 -0.10 4.83 10.30
CA ALA A 104 -0.45 5.68 9.17
C ALA A 104 0.52 5.45 8.01
N ASP A 105 0.03 5.63 6.80
CA ASP A 105 0.87 5.62 5.60
C ASP A 105 1.16 7.07 5.21
N LEU A 106 2.44 7.42 5.20
CA LEU A 106 2.92 8.73 4.77
C LEU A 106 3.19 8.68 3.27
N PRO A 107 2.36 9.35 2.44
CA PRO A 107 2.56 9.35 1.00
C PRO A 107 3.92 9.95 0.62
N ALA A 108 4.47 9.46 -0.49
CA ALA A 108 5.64 10.07 -1.09
C ALA A 108 5.38 11.57 -1.36
N PHE A 109 6.39 12.40 -1.15
CA PHE A 109 6.32 13.86 -1.33
C PHE A 109 5.31 14.59 -0.43
N ALA A 110 4.78 13.96 0.61
CA ALA A 110 3.91 14.65 1.56
C ALA A 110 4.61 15.87 2.17
N LYS A 111 3.91 17.01 2.21
CA LYS A 111 4.44 18.27 2.72
C LYS A 111 4.03 18.50 4.17
N PRO A 112 4.85 19.21 4.97
CA PRO A 112 4.46 19.67 6.30
C PRO A 112 3.12 20.42 6.26
N GLY A 113 2.23 20.12 7.21
CA GLY A 113 0.87 20.63 7.27
C GLY A 113 -0.16 19.80 6.50
N GLN A 114 0.24 18.86 5.64
CA GLN A 114 -0.68 17.94 4.98
C GLN A 114 -1.29 16.96 6.00
N ARG A 115 -2.55 16.59 5.78
CA ARG A 115 -3.25 15.64 6.65
C ARG A 115 -3.31 14.27 6.02
N ILE A 116 -3.10 13.24 6.86
CA ILE A 116 -3.15 11.83 6.49
C ILE A 116 -4.11 11.07 7.41
N ASP A 117 -4.64 9.99 6.91
CA ASP A 117 -5.52 9.10 7.66
C ASP A 117 -4.74 8.26 8.66
N VAL A 118 -5.38 7.94 9.77
CA VAL A 118 -4.75 7.17 10.85
C VAL A 118 -5.64 5.99 11.23
N THR A 119 -5.01 4.84 11.43
CA THR A 119 -5.63 3.66 12.00
C THR A 119 -5.15 3.47 13.44
N VAL A 120 -6.08 3.23 14.34
CA VAL A 120 -5.83 3.10 15.79
C VAL A 120 -6.32 1.74 16.25
N SER A 121 -5.46 0.96 16.89
CA SER A 121 -5.76 -0.40 17.37
C SER A 121 -5.40 -0.55 18.84
N THR A 122 -6.23 -1.23 19.63
CA THR A 122 -5.95 -1.46 21.05
C THR A 122 -4.76 -2.40 21.22
N ILE A 123 -3.90 -2.13 22.23
CA ILE A 123 -2.82 -3.03 22.64
C ILE A 123 -3.16 -3.70 23.99
N GLY A 124 -4.07 -3.10 24.75
CA GLY A 124 -4.45 -3.53 26.08
C GLY A 124 -5.71 -4.40 26.09
N ALA A 125 -6.41 -4.34 27.20
CA ALA A 125 -7.63 -5.11 27.49
C ALA A 125 -8.92 -4.38 27.05
N ALA A 126 -8.82 -3.24 26.40
CA ALA A 126 -9.99 -2.48 25.96
C ALA A 126 -10.85 -3.27 24.98
N THR A 127 -12.13 -3.33 25.28
CA THR A 127 -13.11 -4.12 24.51
C THR A 127 -13.73 -3.33 23.35
N SER A 128 -13.70 -2.00 23.41
CA SER A 128 -14.18 -1.12 22.35
C SER A 128 -13.53 0.26 22.44
N LEU A 129 -13.22 0.84 21.27
CA LEU A 129 -12.73 2.22 21.11
C LEU A 129 -13.84 3.20 20.74
N ARG A 130 -15.09 2.77 20.70
CA ARG A 130 -16.21 3.59 20.27
C ARG A 130 -16.43 4.80 21.16
N GLY A 131 -16.61 5.97 20.54
CA GLY A 131 -16.79 7.25 21.25
C GLY A 131 -15.51 7.84 21.81
N GLY A 132 -14.37 7.14 21.68
CA GLY A 132 -13.09 7.60 22.16
C GLY A 132 -12.45 8.66 21.26
N SER A 133 -11.55 9.43 21.85
CA SER A 133 -10.70 10.40 21.17
C SER A 133 -9.23 10.10 21.44
N LEU A 134 -8.42 10.07 20.39
CA LEU A 134 -6.97 9.92 20.49
C LEU A 134 -6.35 11.23 20.97
N ILE A 135 -5.55 11.14 22.01
CA ILE A 135 -4.72 12.25 22.49
C ILE A 135 -3.55 12.41 21.52
N MET A 136 -3.05 13.65 21.39
CA MET A 136 -1.91 13.99 20.54
C MET A 136 -0.75 13.01 20.76
N SER A 137 -0.42 12.29 19.72
CA SER A 137 0.56 11.21 19.71
C SER A 137 1.52 11.36 18.55
N ARG A 138 2.79 11.05 18.79
CA ARG A 138 3.83 11.12 17.76
C ARG A 138 3.82 9.86 16.91
N LEU A 139 3.96 10.03 15.60
CA LEU A 139 4.15 8.97 14.65
C LEU A 139 5.60 8.97 14.15
N LEU A 140 6.25 7.83 14.31
CA LEU A 140 7.66 7.64 14.00
C LEU A 140 7.79 6.75 12.76
N ALA A 141 8.82 6.99 11.95
CA ALA A 141 9.22 6.07 10.89
C ALA A 141 10.28 5.06 11.42
N VAL A 142 10.79 4.23 10.53
CA VAL A 142 11.76 3.17 10.86
C VAL A 142 13.09 3.72 11.42
N ASP A 143 13.44 4.96 11.06
CA ASP A 143 14.61 5.69 11.56
C ASP A 143 14.46 6.20 13.00
N GLY A 144 13.25 6.09 13.58
CA GLY A 144 12.94 6.59 14.92
C GLY A 144 12.63 8.09 15.00
N GLU A 145 12.65 8.79 13.87
CA GLU A 145 12.30 10.21 13.79
C GLU A 145 10.78 10.41 13.73
N VAL A 146 10.32 11.56 14.23
CA VAL A 146 8.90 11.95 14.20
C VAL A 146 8.57 12.63 12.88
N TYR A 147 7.63 12.05 12.13
CA TYR A 147 7.18 12.57 10.84
C TYR A 147 5.78 13.15 10.86
N ALA A 148 4.94 12.73 11.80
CA ALA A 148 3.58 13.25 11.93
C ALA A 148 3.08 13.24 13.37
N LEU A 149 2.08 14.08 13.66
CA LEU A 149 1.36 14.13 14.92
C LEU A 149 -0.10 13.72 14.69
N ALA A 150 -0.55 12.70 15.42
CA ALA A 150 -1.90 12.16 15.30
C ALA A 150 -2.77 12.60 16.48
N GLN A 151 -4.02 13.02 16.18
CA GLN A 151 -5.02 13.40 17.16
C GLN A 151 -6.42 13.37 16.56
N GLY A 152 -7.43 13.07 17.37
CA GLY A 152 -8.83 13.23 16.92
C GLY A 152 -9.80 12.18 17.41
N ALA A 153 -11.07 12.36 17.09
CA ALA A 153 -12.14 11.43 17.43
C ALA A 153 -12.10 10.18 16.52
N LEU A 154 -12.29 9.02 17.12
CA LEU A 154 -12.27 7.74 16.41
C LEU A 154 -13.61 7.43 15.75
N ALA A 155 -13.57 7.10 14.46
CA ALA A 155 -14.65 6.44 13.76
C ALA A 155 -14.47 4.92 13.89
N VAL A 156 -15.33 4.27 14.64
CA VAL A 156 -15.30 2.81 14.87
C VAL A 156 -16.52 2.17 14.22
N SER A 157 -16.31 1.25 13.32
CA SER A 157 -17.35 0.61 12.50
C SER A 157 -17.91 -0.70 13.06
N GLY A 158 -17.69 -1.02 14.33
CA GLY A 158 -18.16 -2.25 14.96
C GLY A 158 -19.39 -2.06 15.87
N VAL A 159 -20.31 -3.01 15.88
CA VAL A 159 -21.41 -3.11 16.85
C VAL A 159 -21.29 -4.43 17.57
N SER A 160 -21.14 -4.37 18.89
CA SER A 160 -21.31 -5.52 19.79
C SER A 160 -22.70 -5.41 20.45
N ALA A 161 -23.58 -6.33 20.16
CA ALA A 161 -24.84 -6.46 20.84
C ALA A 161 -24.81 -7.73 21.72
N ALA A 162 -24.92 -7.55 23.04
CA ALA A 162 -25.09 -8.64 23.98
C ALA A 162 -26.56 -8.67 24.42
N GLY A 163 -27.26 -9.79 24.19
CA GLY A 163 -28.62 -10.01 24.62
C GLY A 163 -28.82 -11.49 24.96
N ALA A 164 -29.45 -11.73 26.12
CA ALA A 164 -29.99 -13.04 26.56
C ALA A 164 -29.16 -14.29 26.14
N GLY A 165 -27.85 -14.29 26.44
CA GLY A 165 -27.01 -15.48 26.23
C GLY A 165 -26.36 -15.62 24.84
N THR A 166 -26.55 -14.65 23.94
CA THR A 166 -25.91 -14.64 22.61
C THR A 166 -25.18 -13.33 22.37
N THR A 167 -23.88 -13.41 22.13
CA THR A 167 -23.07 -12.24 21.76
C THR A 167 -22.90 -12.24 20.24
N ALA A 168 -23.54 -11.33 19.54
CA ALA A 168 -23.30 -11.08 18.11
C ALA A 168 -22.36 -9.90 17.97
N THR A 169 -21.12 -10.16 17.55
CA THR A 169 -20.15 -9.11 17.21
C THR A 169 -20.10 -8.98 15.68
N VAL A 170 -20.56 -7.85 15.17
CA VAL A 170 -20.42 -7.49 13.78
C VAL A 170 -19.31 -6.46 13.67
N ASN A 171 -18.20 -6.80 13.01
CA ASN A 171 -16.94 -6.07 12.95
C ASN A 171 -16.20 -5.95 14.30
N VAL A 172 -14.91 -5.58 14.22
CA VAL A 172 -14.03 -5.54 15.39
C VAL A 172 -14.08 -4.13 15.99
N PRO A 173 -14.65 -3.95 17.22
CA PRO A 173 -14.78 -2.64 17.84
C PRO A 173 -13.47 -2.11 18.46
N THR A 174 -12.41 -2.91 18.44
CA THR A 174 -11.08 -2.57 19.00
C THR A 174 -10.16 -1.89 18.00
N VAL A 175 -10.63 -1.67 16.77
CA VAL A 175 -9.93 -0.90 15.73
C VAL A 175 -10.82 0.26 15.30
N GLY A 176 -10.23 1.44 15.22
CA GLY A 176 -10.88 2.65 14.73
C GLY A 176 -10.01 3.39 13.72
N ARG A 177 -10.63 4.25 12.94
CA ARG A 177 -9.95 5.13 11.98
C ARG A 177 -10.24 6.58 12.31
N ILE A 178 -9.25 7.43 12.11
CA ILE A 178 -9.39 8.88 12.22
C ILE A 178 -9.08 9.46 10.83
N PRO A 179 -10.11 9.79 10.04
CA PRO A 179 -9.89 10.42 8.74
C PRO A 179 -9.18 11.77 8.92
N SER A 180 -8.13 11.99 8.14
CA SER A 180 -7.28 13.18 8.26
C SER A 180 -6.79 13.43 9.71
N GLY A 181 -6.52 12.35 10.44
CA GLY A 181 -6.25 12.38 11.87
C GLY A 181 -4.82 12.71 12.24
N ALA A 182 -3.87 12.70 11.31
CA ALA A 182 -2.51 13.13 11.57
C ALA A 182 -2.10 14.26 10.63
N THR A 183 -1.29 15.17 11.18
CA THR A 183 -0.64 16.25 10.44
C THR A 183 0.82 15.89 10.23
N VAL A 184 1.30 16.00 9.00
CA VAL A 184 2.70 15.79 8.65
C VAL A 184 3.52 16.96 9.16
N GLU A 185 4.61 16.68 9.88
CA GLU A 185 5.53 17.67 10.43
C GLU A 185 6.85 17.71 9.65
N LYS A 186 7.31 16.56 9.17
CA LYS A 186 8.57 16.44 8.46
C LYS A 186 8.37 15.72 7.13
N MET A 187 8.99 16.23 6.08
CA MET A 187 9.00 15.59 4.77
C MET A 187 10.08 14.49 4.73
N VAL A 188 9.79 13.38 4.05
CA VAL A 188 10.79 12.37 3.76
C VAL A 188 11.64 12.84 2.57
N GLU A 189 12.93 12.85 2.74
CA GLU A 189 13.87 13.15 1.65
C GLU A 189 13.90 11.98 0.67
N THR A 190 13.75 12.29 -0.61
CA THR A 190 13.80 11.29 -1.68
C THR A 190 14.97 11.57 -2.61
N PRO A 191 15.63 10.52 -3.16
CA PRO A 191 16.69 10.69 -4.15
C PRO A 191 16.24 11.45 -5.40
N PHE A 192 14.94 11.52 -5.65
CA PHE A 192 14.37 12.22 -6.81
C PHE A 192 14.83 13.69 -6.92
N SER A 193 14.98 14.40 -5.80
CA SER A 193 15.34 15.82 -5.81
C SER A 193 16.83 16.08 -5.84
N THR A 194 17.66 15.13 -5.40
CA THR A 194 19.10 15.34 -5.15
C THR A 194 20.02 14.56 -6.09
N SER A 195 19.56 13.43 -6.63
CA SER A 195 20.38 12.56 -7.46
C SER A 195 20.54 13.10 -8.89
N GLU A 196 21.67 12.91 -9.51
CA GLU A 196 21.93 13.18 -10.94
C GLU A 196 21.08 12.32 -11.89
N TYR A 197 20.59 11.20 -11.40
CA TYR A 197 19.84 10.19 -12.17
C TYR A 197 18.47 9.95 -11.56
N ILE A 198 17.50 9.71 -12.42
CA ILE A 198 16.24 9.07 -12.06
C ILE A 198 16.37 7.58 -12.39
N VAL A 199 15.98 6.71 -11.48
CA VAL A 199 15.94 5.28 -11.73
C VAL A 199 14.47 4.86 -11.81
N LEU A 200 14.09 4.21 -12.90
CA LEU A 200 12.80 3.57 -13.06
C LEU A 200 12.94 2.08 -12.81
N ASN A 201 12.07 1.53 -11.98
CA ASN A 201 11.99 0.11 -11.70
C ASN A 201 10.74 -0.47 -12.35
N LEU A 202 10.90 -1.47 -13.21
CA LEU A 202 9.78 -2.23 -13.76
C LEU A 202 9.03 -2.99 -12.66
N LYS A 203 7.71 -2.96 -12.69
CA LYS A 203 6.85 -3.73 -11.77
C LYS A 203 7.03 -5.24 -11.94
N ASN A 204 7.28 -5.69 -13.16
CA ASN A 204 7.58 -7.08 -13.50
C ASN A 204 8.98 -7.15 -14.10
N SER A 205 9.85 -7.99 -13.52
CA SER A 205 11.22 -8.16 -14.01
C SER A 205 11.23 -8.83 -15.38
N ASP A 206 11.75 -8.13 -16.39
CA ASP A 206 11.96 -8.66 -17.73
C ASP A 206 13.02 -7.86 -18.50
N PHE A 207 14.09 -8.54 -18.90
CA PHE A 207 15.20 -7.92 -19.64
C PHE A 207 14.78 -7.32 -20.97
N THR A 208 13.84 -7.94 -21.68
CA THR A 208 13.39 -7.48 -22.99
C THR A 208 12.57 -6.21 -22.88
N THR A 209 11.64 -6.17 -21.93
CA THR A 209 10.82 -4.99 -21.64
C THR A 209 11.69 -3.83 -21.15
N ASN A 210 12.65 -4.11 -20.25
CA ASN A 210 13.55 -3.07 -19.74
C ASN A 210 14.43 -2.47 -20.82
N ARG A 211 14.94 -3.31 -21.74
CA ARG A 211 15.70 -2.83 -22.91
C ARG A 211 14.84 -2.00 -23.86
N ARG A 212 13.58 -2.40 -24.11
CA ARG A 212 12.64 -1.65 -24.95
C ARG A 212 12.31 -0.30 -24.32
N LEU A 213 12.11 -0.26 -22.99
CA LEU A 213 11.94 0.96 -22.22
C LEU A 213 13.13 1.93 -22.41
N ALA A 214 14.35 1.45 -22.20
CA ALA A 214 15.53 2.26 -22.37
C ALA A 214 15.69 2.78 -23.82
N ASN A 215 15.39 1.95 -24.81
CA ASN A 215 15.43 2.35 -26.22
C ASN A 215 14.37 3.43 -26.53
N SER A 216 13.12 3.26 -26.10
CA SER A 216 12.03 4.22 -26.32
C SER A 216 12.39 5.61 -25.74
N ILE A 217 13.01 5.62 -24.54
CA ILE A 217 13.50 6.87 -23.94
C ILE A 217 14.63 7.48 -24.76
N ASN A 218 15.61 6.67 -25.19
CA ASN A 218 16.74 7.14 -26.01
C ASN A 218 16.31 7.63 -27.38
N ASP A 219 15.32 7.01 -27.98
CA ASP A 219 14.77 7.42 -29.30
C ASP A 219 14.08 8.79 -29.20
N THR A 220 13.47 9.10 -28.05
CA THR A 220 12.74 10.36 -27.84
C THR A 220 13.65 11.51 -27.35
N PHE A 221 14.54 11.21 -26.41
CA PHE A 221 15.34 12.25 -25.72
C PHE A 221 16.82 12.28 -26.13
N GLY A 222 17.23 11.35 -26.97
CA GLY A 222 18.60 11.25 -27.47
C GLY A 222 19.38 10.06 -26.88
N PRO A 223 20.39 9.57 -27.64
CA PRO A 223 21.16 8.40 -27.25
C PRO A 223 21.95 8.66 -25.95
N GLY A 224 21.97 7.66 -25.06
CA GLY A 224 22.69 7.73 -23.79
C GLY A 224 21.90 8.36 -22.63
N THR A 225 20.68 8.85 -22.88
CA THR A 225 19.80 9.38 -21.82
C THR A 225 19.35 8.29 -20.86
N ALA A 226 19.02 7.11 -21.37
CA ALA A 226 18.59 5.94 -20.57
C ALA A 226 19.53 4.75 -20.78
N THR A 227 19.82 4.06 -19.68
CA THR A 227 20.62 2.84 -19.66
C THR A 227 19.93 1.79 -18.80
N ALA A 228 19.60 0.64 -19.37
CA ALA A 228 19.13 -0.51 -18.62
C ALA A 228 20.28 -1.09 -17.79
N LEU A 229 20.12 -1.21 -16.49
CA LEU A 229 21.13 -1.73 -15.56
C LEU A 229 20.99 -3.24 -15.37
N ASP A 230 19.74 -3.71 -15.21
CA ASP A 230 19.38 -5.10 -14.95
C ASP A 230 17.99 -5.42 -15.56
N ALA A 231 17.33 -6.49 -15.10
CA ALA A 231 15.99 -6.89 -15.57
C ALA A 231 14.86 -5.98 -15.07
N VAL A 232 15.14 -5.10 -14.10
CA VAL A 232 14.15 -4.27 -13.41
C VAL A 232 14.46 -2.80 -13.58
N SER A 233 15.73 -2.42 -13.41
CA SER A 233 16.14 -1.03 -13.20
C SER A 233 16.66 -0.40 -14.49
N THR A 234 16.11 0.74 -14.86
CA THR A 234 16.62 1.64 -15.92
C THR A 234 17.04 2.97 -15.29
N ARG A 235 18.30 3.32 -15.46
CA ARG A 235 18.86 4.62 -15.05
C ARG A 235 18.70 5.63 -16.15
N ILE A 236 18.22 6.83 -15.81
CA ILE A 236 17.96 7.93 -16.73
C ILE A 236 18.69 9.16 -16.24
N LEU A 237 19.43 9.81 -17.12
CA LEU A 237 20.08 11.07 -16.82
C LEU A 237 19.01 12.17 -16.67
N ALA A 238 18.96 12.79 -15.49
CA ALA A 238 17.92 13.76 -15.18
C ALA A 238 18.43 15.20 -15.28
N PRO A 239 17.59 16.17 -15.66
CA PRO A 239 17.91 17.58 -15.56
C PRO A 239 18.28 17.98 -14.12
N ALA A 240 19.15 18.98 -13.96
CA ALA A 240 19.56 19.46 -12.64
C ALA A 240 18.44 20.23 -11.91
N GLU A 241 17.65 20.98 -12.66
CA GLU A 241 16.55 21.79 -12.13
C GLU A 241 15.31 20.95 -11.82
N ILE A 242 14.73 21.11 -10.62
CA ILE A 242 13.60 20.30 -10.15
C ILE A 242 12.36 20.45 -11.04
N ASP A 243 12.07 21.68 -11.50
CA ASP A 243 10.92 21.94 -12.38
C ASP A 243 11.07 21.19 -13.72
N GLN A 244 12.27 21.23 -14.29
CA GLN A 244 12.59 20.49 -15.50
C GLN A 244 12.50 18.96 -15.28
N ARG A 245 12.87 18.46 -14.07
CA ARG A 245 12.75 17.04 -13.74
C ARG A 245 11.31 16.56 -13.73
N VAL A 246 10.41 17.35 -13.14
CA VAL A 246 8.98 16.99 -13.09
C VAL A 246 8.41 16.95 -14.51
N SER A 247 8.71 17.95 -15.32
CA SER A 247 8.28 18.01 -16.72
C SER A 247 8.87 16.85 -17.55
N PHE A 248 10.16 16.56 -17.36
CA PHE A 248 10.86 15.47 -18.01
C PHE A 248 10.29 14.11 -17.65
N LEU A 249 10.07 13.84 -16.35
CA LEU A 249 9.45 12.61 -15.90
C LEU A 249 8.04 12.46 -16.43
N SER A 250 7.24 13.52 -16.42
CA SER A 250 5.88 13.50 -16.98
C SER A 250 5.86 13.13 -18.46
N MET A 251 6.85 13.57 -19.25
CA MET A 251 6.99 13.15 -20.64
C MET A 251 7.34 11.67 -20.74
N ILE A 252 8.29 11.20 -19.92
CA ILE A 252 8.70 9.78 -19.90
C ILE A 252 7.54 8.87 -19.51
N GLU A 253 6.77 9.22 -18.47
CA GLU A 253 5.62 8.44 -17.99
C GLU A 253 4.55 8.19 -19.06
N ASN A 254 4.44 9.10 -20.03
CA ASN A 254 3.47 9.00 -21.11
C ASN A 254 4.02 8.34 -22.39
N LEU A 255 5.31 7.96 -22.41
CA LEU A 255 5.85 7.17 -23.53
C LEU A 255 5.18 5.81 -23.61
N GLU A 256 4.92 5.38 -24.81
CA GLU A 256 4.37 4.05 -25.10
C GLU A 256 5.52 3.04 -25.31
N VAL A 257 5.43 1.92 -24.62
CA VAL A 257 6.39 0.82 -24.71
C VAL A 257 5.61 -0.48 -24.90
N GLU A 258 6.01 -1.27 -25.88
CA GLU A 258 5.45 -2.60 -26.08
C GLU A 258 6.14 -3.58 -25.12
N PRO A 259 5.46 -4.12 -24.08
CA PRO A 259 6.06 -5.07 -23.17
C PRO A 259 6.35 -6.40 -23.88
N ALA A 260 7.31 -7.15 -23.39
CA ALA A 260 7.54 -8.50 -23.89
C ALA A 260 6.37 -9.42 -23.52
N SER A 261 6.15 -10.42 -24.34
CA SER A 261 5.12 -11.41 -24.08
C SER A 261 5.35 -12.08 -22.72
N PRO A 262 4.35 -12.11 -21.83
CA PRO A 262 4.52 -12.75 -20.54
C PRO A 262 4.81 -14.26 -20.69
N PRO A 263 5.51 -14.87 -19.72
CA PRO A 263 5.80 -16.29 -19.75
C PRO A 263 4.51 -17.11 -19.76
N ALA A 264 4.56 -18.25 -20.44
CA ALA A 264 3.46 -19.19 -20.49
C ALA A 264 3.14 -19.68 -19.05
N ARG A 265 1.93 -19.44 -18.57
CA ARG A 265 1.52 -19.77 -17.21
C ARG A 265 0.12 -20.38 -17.17
N VAL A 266 -0.05 -21.41 -16.35
CA VAL A 266 -1.34 -21.97 -15.99
C VAL A 266 -1.56 -21.74 -14.49
N VAL A 267 -2.65 -21.09 -14.14
CA VAL A 267 -3.04 -20.86 -12.75
C VAL A 267 -4.28 -21.70 -12.45
N VAL A 268 -4.18 -22.55 -11.44
CA VAL A 268 -5.29 -23.42 -11.00
C VAL A 268 -5.69 -23.01 -9.60
N ASN A 269 -6.94 -22.62 -9.42
CA ASN A 269 -7.54 -22.43 -8.12
C ASN A 269 -8.28 -23.71 -7.71
N SER A 270 -7.66 -24.50 -6.83
CA SER A 270 -8.20 -25.80 -6.40
C SER A 270 -9.50 -25.68 -5.60
N ARG A 271 -9.74 -24.54 -4.94
CA ARG A 271 -10.97 -24.34 -4.13
C ARG A 271 -12.19 -24.03 -4.99
N THR A 272 -12.01 -23.29 -6.08
CA THR A 272 -13.13 -22.90 -6.98
C THR A 272 -13.17 -23.71 -8.26
N GLY A 273 -12.15 -24.56 -8.52
CA GLY A 273 -12.02 -25.32 -9.76
C GLY A 273 -11.70 -24.48 -11.00
N THR A 274 -11.37 -23.19 -10.82
CA THR A 274 -11.09 -22.31 -11.93
C THR A 274 -9.67 -22.52 -12.46
N VAL A 275 -9.55 -22.69 -13.79
CA VAL A 275 -8.27 -22.80 -14.48
C VAL A 275 -8.12 -21.61 -15.42
N VAL A 276 -7.05 -20.84 -15.27
CA VAL A 276 -6.70 -19.72 -16.16
C VAL A 276 -5.43 -20.09 -16.91
N ILE A 277 -5.50 -20.03 -18.22
CA ILE A 277 -4.39 -20.41 -19.12
C ILE A 277 -3.99 -19.19 -19.94
N SER A 278 -2.70 -18.82 -19.90
CA SER A 278 -2.19 -17.70 -20.70
C SER A 278 -2.11 -18.08 -22.19
N ARG A 279 -2.16 -17.08 -23.08
CA ARG A 279 -2.21 -17.26 -24.53
C ARG A 279 -1.08 -18.14 -25.11
N ASN A 280 0.10 -18.10 -24.50
CA ASN A 280 1.32 -18.73 -25.03
C ASN A 280 1.59 -20.12 -24.44
N VAL A 281 0.66 -20.70 -23.69
CA VAL A 281 0.80 -22.05 -23.15
C VAL A 281 0.65 -23.08 -24.28
N LYS A 282 1.64 -23.94 -24.43
CA LYS A 282 1.62 -25.08 -25.32
C LYS A 282 1.61 -26.36 -24.49
N VAL A 283 0.95 -27.36 -25.02
CA VAL A 283 0.93 -28.71 -24.42
C VAL A 283 1.73 -29.61 -25.33
N ASP A 284 2.77 -30.26 -24.82
CA ASP A 284 3.51 -31.28 -25.52
C ASP A 284 2.66 -32.58 -25.65
N ALA A 285 3.12 -33.50 -26.50
CA ALA A 285 2.45 -34.77 -26.68
C ALA A 285 2.35 -35.51 -25.34
N ALA A 286 1.14 -35.76 -24.88
CA ALA A 286 0.87 -36.36 -23.57
C ALA A 286 -0.37 -37.26 -23.63
N ALA A 287 -0.39 -38.30 -22.84
CA ALA A 287 -1.57 -39.12 -22.57
C ALA A 287 -1.90 -39.05 -21.08
N VAL A 288 -3.11 -38.62 -20.76
CA VAL A 288 -3.60 -38.52 -19.38
C VAL A 288 -4.80 -39.44 -19.24
N THR A 289 -4.75 -40.31 -18.24
CA THR A 289 -5.84 -41.22 -17.93
C THR A 289 -6.32 -40.92 -16.49
N HIS A 290 -7.61 -40.63 -16.33
CA HIS A 290 -8.25 -40.46 -15.04
C HIS A 290 -9.60 -41.23 -15.03
N GLY A 291 -9.74 -42.19 -14.12
CA GLY A 291 -10.90 -43.07 -14.10
C GLY A 291 -11.04 -43.85 -15.42
N GLY A 292 -12.18 -43.75 -16.06
CA GLY A 292 -12.45 -44.39 -17.37
C GLY A 292 -12.19 -43.54 -18.61
N ILE A 293 -11.59 -42.34 -18.43
CA ILE A 293 -11.36 -41.40 -19.54
C ILE A 293 -9.86 -41.27 -19.81
N THR A 294 -9.49 -41.51 -21.08
CA THR A 294 -8.12 -41.29 -21.58
C THR A 294 -8.12 -40.16 -22.61
N VAL A 295 -7.36 -39.12 -22.36
CA VAL A 295 -7.14 -38.00 -23.28
C VAL A 295 -5.72 -38.08 -23.82
N THR A 296 -5.59 -38.19 -25.13
CA THR A 296 -4.28 -38.23 -25.82
C THR A 296 -4.10 -36.97 -26.65
N VAL A 297 -3.06 -36.20 -26.38
CA VAL A 297 -2.63 -35.05 -27.19
C VAL A 297 -1.50 -35.52 -28.11
N LYS A 298 -1.68 -35.41 -29.43
CA LYS A 298 -0.66 -35.76 -30.45
C LYS A 298 -0.13 -34.48 -31.08
N THR A 299 1.18 -34.39 -31.21
CA THR A 299 1.81 -33.29 -31.97
C THR A 299 1.53 -33.52 -33.46
N LYS A 300 0.97 -32.51 -34.13
CA LYS A 300 0.80 -32.55 -35.59
C LYS A 300 2.12 -32.10 -36.20
N THR A 301 2.91 -33.05 -36.67
CA THR A 301 4.09 -32.79 -37.51
C THR A 301 3.61 -32.21 -38.83
N LYS A 302 4.08 -31.00 -39.19
CA LYS A 302 3.81 -30.36 -40.48
C LYS A 302 4.83 -30.83 -41.51
#